data_244a2fd531fa1ed791d2e456f18f1122
#
_entry.id   244a2fd531fa1ed791d2e456f18f1122
#
_cell.length_a   1.000
_cell.length_b   1.000
_cell.length_c   1.000
_cell.angle_alpha   90.00
_cell.angle_beta   90.00
_cell.angle_gamma   90.00
#
_symmetry.space_group_name_H-M   'P 1'
#
loop_
_entity.id
_entity.type
_entity.pdbx_description
1 polymer ?
#
loop_
_entity_poly.entity_id
_entity_poly.type
_entity_poly.pdbx_seq_one_letter_code
_entity_poly.pdbx_strand_id
1 'polypeptide(L)'
;IINSNYSDIYNFHKNNKNDMTLVASAKDFEIPYGICKLDKKGQLLNIIEKPKQNFLANTGLYVLNSRVLNLIPKNKFFHMTDLIKVVRKKKMQIGIYPIEDSNWLDVGQWSEYKKTSKIFS
;
A
#
# COMPACT_ATOMS: atom_id res chain seq x y z
N ILE A 1 3.72 -6.59 9.97
CA ILE A 1 4.06 -8.02 9.78
C ILE A 1 3.31 -8.53 8.55
N ILE A 2 4.04 -9.14 7.66
CA ILE A 2 3.48 -9.67 6.42
C ILE A 2 3.61 -11.19 6.45
N ASN A 3 2.47 -11.86 6.40
CA ASN A 3 2.40 -13.31 6.31
C ASN A 3 2.36 -13.71 4.84
N SER A 4 3.50 -13.65 4.20
CA SER A 4 3.65 -13.99 2.79
C SER A 4 5.03 -14.60 2.57
N ASN A 5 5.20 -15.28 1.44
CA ASN A 5 6.48 -15.88 1.11
C ASN A 5 7.42 -14.82 0.52
N TYR A 6 8.45 -14.47 1.29
CA TYR A 6 9.43 -13.48 0.86
C TYR A 6 10.20 -13.91 -0.38
N SER A 7 10.38 -15.20 -0.58
CA SER A 7 11.02 -15.71 -1.80
C SER A 7 10.20 -15.39 -3.04
N ASP A 8 8.87 -15.49 -2.94
CA ASP A 8 7.98 -15.15 -4.05
C ASP A 8 8.05 -13.67 -4.38
N ILE A 9 8.12 -12.82 -3.36
CA ILE A 9 8.25 -11.37 -3.54
C ILE A 9 9.58 -11.04 -4.23
N TYR A 10 10.66 -11.65 -3.77
CA TYR A 10 11.98 -11.45 -4.36
C TYR A 10 12.04 -11.94 -5.81
N ASN A 11 11.46 -13.11 -6.08
CA ASN A 11 11.40 -13.67 -7.44
C ASN A 11 10.57 -12.77 -8.37
N PHE A 12 9.46 -12.23 -7.89
CA PHE A 12 8.67 -11.26 -8.64
C PHE A 12 9.51 -10.03 -9.00
N HIS A 13 10.23 -9.48 -8.02
CA HIS A 13 11.11 -8.33 -8.22
C HIS A 13 12.14 -8.61 -9.29
N LYS A 14 12.82 -9.75 -9.20
CA LYS A 14 13.87 -10.15 -10.10
C LYS A 14 13.35 -10.46 -11.51
N ASN A 15 12.26 -11.24 -11.59
CA ASN A 15 11.70 -11.69 -12.86
C ASN A 15 11.13 -10.52 -13.69
N ASN A 16 10.61 -9.51 -13.03
CA ASN A 16 10.10 -8.32 -13.69
C ASN A 16 11.17 -7.25 -13.92
N LYS A 17 12.40 -7.52 -13.53
CA LYS A 17 13.52 -6.59 -13.66
C LYS A 17 13.24 -5.23 -13.05
N ASN A 18 12.56 -5.24 -11.90
CA ASN A 18 12.25 -4.01 -11.17
C ASN A 18 13.51 -3.48 -10.49
N ASP A 19 13.63 -2.17 -10.44
CA ASP A 19 14.63 -1.51 -9.60
C ASP A 19 14.14 -1.41 -8.16
N MET A 20 12.83 -1.24 -8.01
CA MET A 20 12.15 -1.17 -6.72
C MET A 20 10.83 -1.92 -6.82
N THR A 21 10.50 -2.69 -5.79
CA THR A 21 9.19 -3.36 -5.67
C THR A 21 8.56 -2.97 -4.34
N LEU A 22 7.34 -2.47 -4.40
CA LEU A 22 6.53 -2.20 -3.23
C LEU A 22 5.58 -3.35 -3.00
N VAL A 23 5.45 -3.80 -1.76
CA VAL A 23 4.42 -4.75 -1.38
C VAL A 23 3.20 -3.96 -0.91
N ALA A 24 2.07 -4.19 -1.55
CA ALA A 24 0.84 -3.47 -1.26
C ALA A 24 -0.27 -4.44 -0.93
N SER A 25 -1.10 -4.08 0.05
CA SER A 25 -2.25 -4.89 0.45
C SER A 25 -3.50 -4.39 -0.25
N ALA A 26 -4.25 -5.32 -0.85
CA ALA A 26 -5.56 -5.01 -1.42
C ALA A 26 -6.54 -4.78 -0.27
N LYS A 27 -7.16 -3.62 -0.25
CA LYS A 27 -8.12 -3.23 0.79
C LYS A 27 -9.43 -2.79 0.17
N ASP A 28 -10.51 -3.18 0.85
CA ASP A 28 -11.86 -2.72 0.54
C ASP A 28 -12.34 -1.84 1.68
N PHE A 29 -12.90 -0.70 1.33
CA PHE A 29 -13.50 0.21 2.30
C PHE A 29 -14.92 0.51 1.85
N GLU A 30 -15.91 0.17 2.69
CA GLU A 30 -17.31 0.51 2.46
C GLU A 30 -17.67 1.75 3.24
N ILE A 31 -18.15 2.78 2.53
CA ILE A 31 -18.67 3.97 3.17
C ILE A 31 -20.09 3.65 3.63
N PRO A 32 -20.39 3.75 4.96
CA PRO A 32 -21.67 3.28 5.49
C PRO A 32 -22.84 4.21 5.21
N TYR A 33 -22.67 5.19 4.35
CA TYR A 33 -23.69 6.18 4.02
C TYR A 33 -23.89 6.25 2.50
N GLY A 34 -25.09 6.66 2.09
CA GLY A 34 -25.28 7.09 0.71
C GLY A 34 -24.51 8.37 0.45
N ILE A 35 -23.86 8.45 -0.73
CA ILE A 35 -23.12 9.64 -1.13
C ILE A 35 -23.94 10.42 -2.15
N CYS A 36 -24.20 11.69 -1.85
CA CYS A 36 -24.89 12.60 -2.75
C CYS A 36 -23.88 13.32 -3.62
N LYS A 37 -24.14 13.34 -4.93
CA LYS A 37 -23.33 14.10 -5.88
C LYS A 37 -24.15 15.27 -6.41
N LEU A 38 -23.53 16.46 -6.43
CA LEU A 38 -24.18 17.70 -6.87
C LEU A 38 -23.65 18.13 -8.24
N ASP A 39 -24.50 18.80 -8.99
CA ASP A 39 -24.08 19.51 -10.19
C ASP A 39 -23.53 20.91 -9.86
N LYS A 40 -23.17 21.69 -10.88
CA LYS A 40 -22.60 23.03 -10.69
C LYS A 40 -23.61 24.01 -10.08
N LYS A 41 -24.90 23.72 -10.18
CA LYS A 41 -25.98 24.58 -9.66
C LYS A 41 -26.41 24.16 -8.25
N GLY A 42 -25.76 23.16 -7.67
CA GLY A 42 -26.12 22.68 -6.34
C GLY A 42 -27.28 21.70 -6.32
N GLN A 43 -27.72 21.22 -7.47
CA GLN A 43 -28.78 20.22 -7.55
C GLN A 43 -28.23 18.81 -7.52
N LEU A 44 -29.02 17.88 -7.01
CA LEU A 44 -28.64 16.49 -6.91
C LEU A 44 -28.48 15.86 -8.29
N LEU A 45 -27.29 15.33 -8.57
CA LEU A 45 -27.05 14.53 -9.76
C LEU A 45 -27.45 13.08 -9.54
N ASN A 46 -26.93 12.46 -8.48
CA ASN A 46 -27.28 11.10 -8.10
C ASN A 46 -26.91 10.82 -6.66
N ILE A 47 -27.38 9.66 -6.17
CA ILE A 47 -27.01 9.11 -4.88
C ILE A 47 -26.39 7.74 -5.11
N ILE A 48 -25.22 7.49 -4.52
CA ILE A 48 -24.58 6.19 -4.54
C ILE A 48 -24.74 5.57 -3.16
N GLU A 49 -25.48 4.44 -3.08
CA GLU A 49 -25.72 3.75 -1.81
C GLU A 49 -24.50 2.94 -1.42
N LYS A 50 -23.99 3.18 -0.19
CA LYS A 50 -22.93 2.41 0.44
C LYS A 50 -21.80 2.02 -0.54
N PRO A 51 -21.13 3.00 -1.16
CA PRO A 51 -20.11 2.70 -2.17
C PRO A 51 -18.93 1.98 -1.53
N LYS A 52 -18.43 0.96 -2.25
CA LYS A 52 -17.17 0.29 -1.89
C LYS A 52 -16.04 0.89 -2.69
N GLN A 53 -14.93 1.12 -2.02
CA GLN A 53 -13.70 1.55 -2.66
C GLN A 53 -12.64 0.47 -2.51
N ASN A 54 -12.02 0.11 -3.63
CA ASN A 54 -10.92 -0.84 -3.66
C ASN A 54 -9.62 -0.07 -3.88
N PHE A 55 -8.60 -0.34 -3.08
CA PHE A 55 -7.31 0.32 -3.23
C PHE A 55 -6.18 -0.60 -2.76
N LEU A 56 -4.96 -0.26 -3.19
CA LEU A 56 -3.75 -0.93 -2.74
C LEU A 56 -3.06 -0.02 -1.73
N ALA A 57 -2.92 -0.53 -0.50
CA ALA A 57 -2.27 0.20 0.57
C ALA A 57 -0.82 -0.25 0.70
N ASN A 58 0.10 0.70 0.79
CA ASN A 58 1.51 0.43 0.99
C ASN A 58 1.72 -0.22 2.36
N THR A 59 2.31 -1.41 2.37
CA THR A 59 2.55 -2.15 3.62
C THR A 59 3.83 -1.72 4.33
N GLY A 60 4.71 -0.98 3.66
CA GLY A 60 6.01 -0.61 4.21
C GLY A 60 7.10 -1.64 3.95
N LEU A 61 6.81 -2.71 3.22
CA LEU A 61 7.83 -3.68 2.80
C LEU A 61 8.24 -3.40 1.36
N TYR A 62 9.55 -3.33 1.14
CA TYR A 62 10.13 -2.98 -0.16
C TYR A 62 11.27 -3.92 -0.51
N VAL A 63 11.45 -4.17 -1.81
CA VAL A 63 12.66 -4.79 -2.36
C VAL A 63 13.34 -3.74 -3.21
N LEU A 64 14.61 -3.47 -2.91
CA LEU A 64 15.38 -2.42 -3.58
C LEU A 64 16.67 -3.00 -4.14
N ASN A 65 16.98 -2.64 -5.39
CA ASN A 65 18.30 -2.92 -5.93
C ASN A 65 19.34 -1.97 -5.29
N SER A 66 20.58 -2.40 -5.27
CA SER A 66 21.67 -1.62 -4.66
C SER A 66 21.80 -0.22 -5.25
N ARG A 67 21.56 -0.07 -6.55
CA ARG A 67 21.63 1.25 -7.19
C ARG A 67 20.54 2.20 -6.73
N VAL A 68 19.39 1.68 -6.27
CA VAL A 68 18.34 2.50 -5.65
C VAL A 68 18.76 2.94 -4.25
N LEU A 69 19.40 2.04 -3.50
CA LEU A 69 19.92 2.37 -2.16
C LEU A 69 20.92 3.51 -2.23
N ASN A 70 21.70 3.61 -3.29
CA ASN A 70 22.68 4.67 -3.46
C ASN A 70 22.04 6.05 -3.68
N LEU A 71 20.76 6.11 -3.95
CA LEU A 71 20.01 7.37 -4.10
C LEU A 71 19.58 7.96 -2.77
N ILE A 72 19.68 7.19 -1.69
CA ILE A 72 19.30 7.65 -0.35
C ILE A 72 20.45 8.51 0.21
N PRO A 73 20.20 9.79 0.57
CA PRO A 73 21.23 10.64 1.13
C PRO A 73 21.76 10.08 2.47
N LYS A 74 23.07 10.12 2.65
CA LYS A 74 23.69 9.75 3.92
C LYS A 74 23.51 10.87 4.94
N ASN A 75 23.26 10.51 6.20
CA ASN A 75 23.15 11.44 7.32
C ASN A 75 22.04 12.47 7.21
N LYS A 76 21.01 12.16 6.41
CA LYS A 76 19.80 12.98 6.30
C LYS A 76 18.58 12.13 6.55
N PHE A 77 17.55 12.75 7.14
CA PHE A 77 16.24 12.15 7.21
C PHE A 77 15.62 12.12 5.79
N PHE A 78 15.16 10.96 5.36
CA PHE A 78 14.67 10.78 4.00
C PHE A 78 13.48 9.82 4.02
N HIS A 79 12.32 10.30 3.61
CA HIS A 79 11.12 9.47 3.57
C HIS A 79 11.14 8.52 2.39
N MET A 80 10.49 7.35 2.54
CA MET A 80 10.35 6.40 1.45
C MET A 80 9.58 6.99 0.27
N THR A 81 8.60 7.86 0.53
CA THR A 81 7.88 8.57 -0.52
C THR A 81 8.79 9.47 -1.34
N ASP A 82 9.80 10.06 -0.72
CA ASP A 82 10.81 10.86 -1.44
C ASP A 82 11.68 9.98 -2.33
N LEU A 83 12.04 8.80 -1.84
CA LEU A 83 12.80 7.83 -2.64
C LEU A 83 12.00 7.40 -3.87
N ILE A 84 10.72 7.10 -3.71
CA ILE A 84 9.84 6.72 -4.82
C ILE A 84 9.81 7.84 -5.88
N LYS A 85 9.71 9.09 -5.45
CA LYS A 85 9.72 10.23 -6.36
C LYS A 85 11.02 10.32 -7.15
N VAL A 86 12.16 10.13 -6.49
CA VAL A 86 13.47 10.16 -7.14
C VAL A 86 13.60 9.02 -8.15
N VAL A 87 13.20 7.81 -7.78
CA VAL A 87 13.25 6.62 -8.63
C VAL A 87 12.40 6.82 -9.87
N ARG A 88 11.18 7.36 -9.71
CA ARG A 88 10.29 7.68 -10.84
C ARG A 88 10.89 8.74 -11.74
N LYS A 89 11.48 9.79 -11.17
CA LYS A 89 12.10 10.86 -11.93
C LYS A 89 13.27 10.36 -12.79
N LYS A 90 14.00 9.37 -12.29
CA LYS A 90 15.09 8.74 -13.03
C LYS A 90 14.61 7.67 -14.02
N LYS A 91 13.29 7.50 -14.15
CA LYS A 91 12.67 6.53 -15.06
C LYS A 91 13.10 5.08 -14.78
N MET A 92 13.43 4.78 -13.55
CA MET A 92 13.67 3.43 -13.09
C MET A 92 12.34 2.69 -12.93
N GLN A 93 12.38 1.36 -13.00
CA GLN A 93 11.18 0.56 -12.95
C GLN A 93 10.76 0.25 -11.53
N ILE A 94 9.52 0.61 -11.20
CA ILE A 94 8.89 0.33 -9.91
C ILE A 94 7.74 -0.64 -10.17
N GLY A 95 7.76 -1.78 -9.48
CA GLY A 95 6.66 -2.73 -9.50
C GLY A 95 5.91 -2.78 -8.19
N ILE A 96 4.70 -3.30 -8.23
CA ILE A 96 3.88 -3.53 -7.05
C ILE A 96 3.57 -5.02 -6.96
N TYR A 97 3.85 -5.62 -5.82
CA TYR A 97 3.48 -6.99 -5.51
C TYR A 97 2.27 -6.95 -4.60
N PRO A 98 1.08 -7.33 -5.10
CA PRO A 98 -0.13 -7.27 -4.28
C PRO A 98 -0.22 -8.48 -3.34
N ILE A 99 -0.67 -8.24 -2.12
CA ILE A 99 -1.02 -9.28 -1.17
C ILE A 99 -2.46 -9.07 -0.69
N GLU A 100 -3.06 -10.11 -0.15
CA GLU A 100 -4.37 -10.01 0.46
C GLU A 100 -4.28 -9.31 1.81
N ASP A 101 -5.33 -8.60 2.20
CA ASP A 101 -5.39 -7.86 3.46
C ASP A 101 -5.17 -8.78 4.67
N SER A 102 -5.64 -10.03 4.61
CA SER A 102 -5.45 -11.01 5.66
C SER A 102 -3.99 -11.38 5.90
N ASN A 103 -3.11 -11.14 4.93
CA ASN A 103 -1.67 -11.45 5.01
C ASN A 103 -0.84 -10.27 5.53
N TRP A 104 -1.48 -9.16 5.90
CA TRP A 104 -0.79 -7.99 6.40
C TRP A 104 -1.37 -7.55 7.74
N LEU A 105 -0.49 -7.47 8.74
CA LEU A 105 -0.83 -6.93 10.05
C LEU A 105 0.10 -5.76 10.34
N ASP A 106 -0.49 -4.56 10.43
CA ASP A 106 0.22 -3.35 10.84
C ASP A 106 0.53 -3.46 12.34
N VAL A 107 1.73 -3.02 12.74
CA VAL A 107 2.13 -3.05 14.14
C VAL A 107 1.17 -2.21 15.01
N GLY A 108 0.72 -1.07 14.50
CA GLY A 108 -0.27 -0.24 15.19
C GLY A 108 -1.61 -0.94 15.38
N GLN A 109 -2.01 -1.80 14.43
CA GLN A 109 -3.25 -2.57 14.51
C GLN A 109 -3.07 -3.90 15.25
N TRP A 110 -1.85 -4.33 15.46
CA TRP A 110 -1.56 -5.59 16.14
C TRP A 110 -2.08 -5.58 17.57
N SER A 111 -1.94 -4.47 18.27
CA SER A 111 -2.47 -4.35 19.64
C SER A 111 -4.01 -4.42 19.67
N GLU A 112 -4.67 -3.86 18.67
CA GLU A 112 -6.13 -3.97 18.52
C GLU A 112 -6.54 -5.42 18.26
N TYR A 113 -5.83 -6.11 17.40
CA TYR A 113 -6.07 -7.51 17.10
C TYR A 113 -5.92 -8.37 18.35
N LYS A 114 -4.88 -8.15 19.16
CA LYS A 114 -4.68 -8.87 20.41
C LYS A 114 -5.81 -8.65 21.41
N LYS A 115 -6.29 -7.42 21.53
CA LYS A 115 -7.44 -7.10 22.37
C LYS A 115 -8.69 -7.84 21.91
N THR A 116 -8.93 -7.84 20.62
CA THR A 116 -10.09 -8.50 20.03
C THR A 116 -10.02 -10.02 20.23
N SER A 117 -8.87 -10.64 20.01
CA SER A 117 -8.72 -12.08 20.18
C SER A 117 -8.87 -12.51 21.64
N LYS A 118 -8.51 -11.67 22.59
CA LYS A 118 -8.74 -11.95 24.03
C LYS A 118 -10.23 -11.91 24.39
N ILE A 119 -11.02 -11.05 23.71
CA ILE A 119 -12.46 -10.97 23.95
C ILE A 119 -13.16 -12.22 23.44
N PHE A 120 -12.70 -12.78 22.32
CA PHE A 120 -13.34 -13.92 21.66
C PHE A 120 -12.68 -15.28 21.97
N SER A 121 -11.60 -15.27 22.68
CA SER A 121 -10.99 -16.50 23.16
C SER A 121 -11.46 -16.84 24.60
#